data_07a0a51db51805f4cf6f6b13740a61a8
#
_entry.id   07a0a51db51805f4cf6f6b13740a61a8
#
_cell.length_a   1.000
_cell.length_b   1.000
_cell.length_c   1.000
_cell.angle_alpha   90.00
_cell.angle_beta   90.00
_cell.angle_gamma   90.00
#
_symmetry.space_group_name_H-M   'P 1'
#
loop_
_entity.id
_entity.type
_entity.pdbx_description
1 polymer ?
#
loop_
_entity_poly.entity_id
_entity_poly.type
_entity_poly.pdbx_seq_one_letter_code
_entity_poly.pdbx_strand_id
1 'polypeptide(L)'
;MDKLHNQPNYNEPLSADELPFVAPCRQLPTFAAFHWLSLAWQDFRATPGLSLLYGGILVAASYLLTFLSWQLGGAVLLLSLLSGLVFVAPVLALGLYSVSCQLDDGLKPRMAYCMREGKRHLSNEMLFSLVLLVIFLVWVRAGSAVHIFFPMSSSPQLADLLTFYAIGSVIGAIFAAIVFCASAFSLPMMMDRETDAITAVLTSVNAVRKNPVPMMIWAATIALCVALCMLTAYIGMLVLMPLLGYASWHGYRQTIDASMWKQHPKLDTSRNSDR
;
A
#
# COMPACT_ATOMS: atom_id res chain seq x y z
N MET A 1 50.77 -15.81 -22.02
CA MET A 1 49.47 -16.22 -22.59
C MET A 1 48.54 -16.57 -21.43
N ASP A 2 47.93 -15.57 -20.79
CA ASP A 2 46.92 -15.84 -19.74
C ASP A 2 46.26 -14.52 -19.31
N LYS A 3 45.50 -13.91 -20.24
CA LYS A 3 44.68 -12.71 -19.96
C LYS A 3 43.30 -12.73 -20.64
N LEU A 4 42.74 -13.93 -20.90
CA LEU A 4 41.47 -14.06 -21.63
C LEU A 4 40.36 -14.74 -20.82
N HIS A 5 40.42 -14.75 -19.49
CA HIS A 5 39.41 -15.46 -18.69
C HIS A 5 38.75 -14.63 -17.60
N ASN A 6 38.53 -13.33 -17.87
CA ASN A 6 37.74 -12.51 -16.95
C ASN A 6 36.74 -11.61 -17.74
N GLN A 7 35.91 -12.25 -18.56
CA GLN A 7 34.68 -11.61 -19.02
C GLN A 7 33.65 -11.83 -17.93
N PRO A 8 33.03 -10.76 -17.41
CA PRO A 8 31.94 -10.92 -16.43
C PRO A 8 30.82 -11.75 -17.08
N ASN A 9 30.44 -12.81 -16.41
CA ASN A 9 29.38 -13.70 -16.84
C ASN A 9 28.04 -12.94 -16.68
N TYR A 10 27.53 -12.35 -17.74
CA TYR A 10 26.32 -11.53 -17.77
C TYR A 10 25.06 -12.25 -17.31
N ASN A 11 25.14 -13.53 -16.95
CA ASN A 11 24.03 -14.38 -16.55
C ASN A 11 24.02 -14.74 -15.05
N GLU A 12 24.98 -14.30 -14.25
CA GLU A 12 24.91 -14.45 -12.81
C GLU A 12 24.09 -13.32 -12.19
N PRO A 13 23.09 -13.61 -11.35
CA PRO A 13 22.39 -12.56 -10.60
C PRO A 13 23.42 -11.80 -9.75
N LEU A 14 23.40 -10.47 -9.84
CA LEU A 14 24.27 -9.61 -9.05
C LEU A 14 24.17 -9.96 -7.57
N SER A 15 25.31 -9.95 -6.87
CA SER A 15 25.32 -10.14 -5.42
C SER A 15 24.55 -9.00 -4.73
N ALA A 16 24.05 -9.23 -3.53
CA ALA A 16 23.25 -8.22 -2.80
C ALA A 16 24.01 -6.89 -2.63
N ASP A 17 25.35 -6.93 -2.53
CA ASP A 17 26.22 -5.76 -2.37
C ASP A 17 26.43 -4.97 -3.68
N GLU A 18 26.12 -5.56 -4.84
CA GLU A 18 26.24 -4.94 -6.17
C GLU A 18 24.92 -4.31 -6.65
N LEU A 19 23.82 -4.57 -5.95
CA LEU A 19 22.52 -4.02 -6.31
C LEU A 19 22.43 -2.53 -5.93
N PRO A 20 21.86 -1.68 -6.79
CA PRO A 20 21.66 -0.28 -6.47
C PRO A 20 20.63 -0.13 -5.34
N PHE A 21 20.81 0.87 -4.46
CA PHE A 21 19.86 1.18 -3.38
C PHE A 21 18.47 1.62 -3.88
N VAL A 22 18.33 1.94 -5.16
CA VAL A 22 17.08 2.42 -5.75
C VAL A 22 16.90 1.78 -7.12
N ALA A 23 15.77 1.13 -7.32
CA ALA A 23 15.44 0.54 -8.61
C ALA A 23 15.19 1.62 -9.67
N PRO A 24 15.58 1.37 -10.93
CA PRO A 24 15.25 2.23 -12.05
C PRO A 24 13.74 2.42 -12.17
N CYS A 25 13.30 3.67 -12.37
CA CYS A 25 11.90 4.02 -12.52
C CYS A 25 11.63 4.56 -13.93
N ARG A 26 10.56 4.08 -14.54
CA ARG A 26 10.09 4.53 -15.86
C ARG A 26 9.33 5.84 -15.74
N GLN A 27 9.28 6.61 -16.81
CA GLN A 27 8.38 7.76 -16.90
C GLN A 27 6.98 7.29 -17.30
N LEU A 28 5.97 7.84 -16.64
CA LEU A 28 4.58 7.48 -16.82
C LEU A 28 3.85 8.53 -17.66
N PRO A 29 2.87 8.13 -18.47
CA PRO A 29 1.93 9.06 -19.07
C PRO A 29 1.05 9.71 -17.97
N THR A 30 0.60 10.94 -18.20
CA THR A 30 -0.16 11.73 -17.22
C THR A 30 -1.36 10.97 -16.63
N PHE A 31 -2.05 10.20 -17.43
CA PHE A 31 -3.27 9.48 -17.03
C PHE A 31 -3.04 7.98 -16.75
N ALA A 32 -1.83 7.59 -16.39
CA ALA A 32 -1.50 6.19 -16.07
C ALA A 32 -2.42 5.58 -15.00
N ALA A 33 -2.84 6.36 -14.01
CA ALA A 33 -3.74 5.91 -12.94
C ALA A 33 -5.05 5.32 -13.47
N PHE A 34 -5.64 5.90 -14.50
CA PHE A 34 -6.88 5.38 -15.11
C PHE A 34 -6.65 4.07 -15.86
N HIS A 35 -5.46 3.92 -16.46
CA HIS A 35 -5.09 2.66 -17.08
C HIS A 35 -4.94 1.55 -16.03
N TRP A 36 -4.32 1.84 -14.87
CA TRP A 36 -4.22 0.90 -13.76
C TRP A 36 -5.58 0.47 -13.22
N LEU A 37 -6.52 1.42 -13.09
CA LEU A 37 -7.89 1.11 -12.71
C LEU A 37 -8.61 0.25 -13.73
N SER A 38 -8.37 0.47 -15.04
CA SER A 38 -8.93 -0.38 -16.09
C SER A 38 -8.45 -1.82 -16.02
N LEU A 39 -7.14 -2.04 -15.75
CA LEU A 39 -6.57 -3.36 -15.54
C LEU A 39 -7.11 -3.99 -14.24
N ALA A 40 -7.16 -3.22 -13.17
CA ALA A 40 -7.73 -3.66 -11.89
C ALA A 40 -9.20 -4.10 -12.02
N TRP A 41 -9.97 -3.42 -12.87
CA TRP A 41 -11.35 -3.81 -13.14
C TRP A 41 -11.44 -5.15 -13.90
N GLN A 42 -10.48 -5.45 -14.79
CA GLN A 42 -10.38 -6.75 -15.45
C GLN A 42 -10.07 -7.85 -14.43
N ASP A 43 -9.11 -7.62 -13.52
CA ASP A 43 -8.78 -8.54 -12.43
C ASP A 43 -9.98 -8.79 -11.51
N PHE A 44 -10.69 -7.73 -11.14
CA PHE A 44 -11.91 -7.84 -10.33
C PHE A 44 -12.97 -8.71 -11.01
N ARG A 45 -13.18 -8.52 -12.32
CA ARG A 45 -14.14 -9.34 -13.11
C ARG A 45 -13.68 -10.78 -13.27
N ALA A 46 -12.37 -11.03 -13.34
CA ALA A 46 -11.81 -12.37 -13.43
C ALA A 46 -11.94 -13.14 -12.10
N THR A 47 -11.97 -12.43 -10.96
CA THR A 47 -11.99 -13.04 -9.63
C THR A 47 -13.00 -12.39 -8.68
N PRO A 48 -14.30 -12.30 -9.03
CA PRO A 48 -15.27 -11.56 -8.25
C PRO A 48 -15.46 -12.13 -6.83
N GLY A 49 -15.41 -13.44 -6.68
CA GLY A 49 -15.56 -14.11 -5.37
C GLY A 49 -14.44 -13.75 -4.40
N LEU A 50 -13.18 -13.78 -4.84
CA LEU A 50 -12.03 -13.39 -4.00
C LEU A 50 -12.06 -11.89 -3.71
N SER A 51 -12.34 -11.07 -4.72
CA SER A 51 -12.41 -9.60 -4.58
C SER A 51 -13.46 -9.19 -3.54
N LEU A 52 -14.68 -9.73 -3.66
CA LEU A 52 -15.75 -9.46 -2.70
C LEU A 52 -15.46 -10.02 -1.31
N LEU A 53 -14.75 -11.15 -1.20
CA LEU A 53 -14.32 -11.69 0.09
C LEU A 53 -13.35 -10.73 0.80
N TYR A 54 -12.32 -10.24 0.11
CA TYR A 54 -11.40 -9.24 0.66
C TYR A 54 -12.10 -7.93 1.03
N GLY A 55 -12.94 -7.42 0.13
CA GLY A 55 -13.75 -6.23 0.41
C GLY A 55 -14.68 -6.42 1.60
N GLY A 56 -15.30 -7.61 1.72
CA GLY A 56 -16.18 -7.98 2.82
C GLY A 56 -15.45 -8.05 4.18
N ILE A 57 -14.23 -8.58 4.19
CA ILE A 57 -13.38 -8.58 5.40
C ILE A 57 -13.09 -7.13 5.84
N LEU A 58 -12.76 -6.24 4.89
CA LEU A 58 -12.51 -4.82 5.19
C LEU A 58 -13.75 -4.11 5.71
N VAL A 59 -14.91 -4.35 5.11
CA VAL A 59 -16.20 -3.80 5.57
C VAL A 59 -16.52 -4.30 6.99
N ALA A 60 -16.40 -5.61 7.23
CA ALA A 60 -16.67 -6.20 8.55
C ALA A 60 -15.72 -5.63 9.62
N ALA A 61 -14.41 -5.49 9.29
CA ALA A 61 -13.43 -4.89 10.19
C ALA A 61 -13.78 -3.42 10.48
N SER A 62 -14.18 -2.63 9.47
CA SER A 62 -14.56 -1.22 9.65
C SER A 62 -15.78 -1.06 10.55
N TYR A 63 -16.83 -1.88 10.36
CA TYR A 63 -18.00 -1.87 11.24
C TYR A 63 -17.65 -2.33 12.66
N LEU A 64 -16.81 -3.38 12.80
CA LEU A 64 -16.37 -3.85 14.12
C LEU A 64 -15.61 -2.75 14.87
N LEU A 65 -14.65 -2.09 14.20
CA LEU A 65 -13.87 -0.99 14.79
C LEU A 65 -14.77 0.19 15.19
N THR A 66 -15.73 0.55 14.33
CA THR A 66 -16.70 1.61 14.63
C THR A 66 -17.58 1.25 15.81
N PHE A 67 -18.08 0.01 15.86
CA PHE A 67 -18.91 -0.48 16.96
C PHE A 67 -18.14 -0.51 18.29
N LEU A 68 -16.91 -1.04 18.29
CA LEU A 68 -16.06 -1.06 19.49
C LEU A 68 -15.74 0.35 19.98
N SER A 69 -15.43 1.27 19.05
CA SER A 69 -15.17 2.68 19.40
C SER A 69 -16.40 3.35 20.00
N TRP A 70 -17.59 3.02 19.52
CA TRP A 70 -18.86 3.56 20.04
C TRP A 70 -19.20 3.04 21.44
N GLN A 71 -19.08 1.71 21.64
CA GLN A 71 -19.50 1.06 22.89
C GLN A 71 -18.52 1.24 24.05
N LEU A 72 -17.24 1.14 23.75
CA LEU A 72 -16.20 1.12 24.78
C LEU A 72 -15.58 2.51 25.03
N GLY A 73 -15.91 3.49 24.22
CA GLY A 73 -15.64 4.92 24.26
C GLY A 73 -14.32 5.36 24.90
N GLY A 74 -13.48 6.03 24.14
CA GLY A 74 -12.27 6.67 24.63
C GLY A 74 -11.21 6.85 23.54
N ALA A 75 -10.53 7.99 23.57
CA ALA A 75 -9.47 8.30 22.60
C ALA A 75 -8.34 7.27 22.61
N VAL A 76 -8.00 6.71 23.78
CA VAL A 76 -6.95 5.71 23.92
C VAL A 76 -7.31 4.40 23.20
N LEU A 77 -8.55 3.94 23.33
CA LEU A 77 -9.02 2.75 22.64
C LEU A 77 -9.05 2.97 21.12
N LEU A 78 -9.56 4.10 20.66
CA LEU A 78 -9.58 4.44 19.24
C LEU A 78 -8.17 4.46 18.65
N LEU A 79 -7.21 5.11 19.31
CA LEU A 79 -5.82 5.14 18.89
C LEU A 79 -5.18 3.75 18.87
N SER A 80 -5.49 2.91 19.86
CA SER A 80 -5.01 1.52 19.92
C SER A 80 -5.54 0.70 18.75
N LEU A 81 -6.84 0.81 18.44
CA LEU A 81 -7.46 0.12 17.31
C LEU A 81 -6.90 0.59 15.96
N LEU A 82 -6.72 1.90 15.78
CA LEU A 82 -6.12 2.48 14.57
C LEU A 82 -4.66 2.06 14.43
N SER A 83 -3.89 2.02 15.52
CA SER A 83 -2.50 1.52 15.52
C SER A 83 -2.47 0.05 15.11
N GLY A 84 -3.39 -0.78 15.61
CA GLY A 84 -3.53 -2.18 15.20
C GLY A 84 -3.86 -2.32 13.70
N LEU A 85 -4.71 -1.44 13.16
CA LEU A 85 -5.05 -1.45 11.74
C LEU A 85 -3.83 -1.14 10.85
N VAL A 86 -2.92 -0.26 11.28
CA VAL A 86 -1.67 0.04 10.56
C VAL A 86 -0.82 -1.22 10.36
N PHE A 87 -0.84 -2.17 11.30
CA PHE A 87 -0.15 -3.45 11.14
C PHE A 87 -0.89 -4.45 10.26
N VAL A 88 -2.21 -4.43 10.28
CA VAL A 88 -3.04 -5.40 9.54
C VAL A 88 -3.20 -4.99 8.06
N ALA A 89 -3.27 -3.69 7.78
CA ALA A 89 -3.52 -3.19 6.43
C ALA A 89 -2.50 -3.66 5.37
N PRO A 90 -1.17 -3.66 5.64
CA PRO A 90 -0.19 -4.22 4.69
C PRO A 90 -0.43 -5.69 4.37
N VAL A 91 -0.74 -6.51 5.37
CA VAL A 91 -1.00 -7.96 5.18
C VAL A 91 -2.21 -8.19 4.28
N LEU A 92 -3.27 -7.39 4.45
CA LEU A 92 -4.45 -7.45 3.59
C LEU A 92 -4.14 -6.98 2.16
N ALA A 93 -3.34 -5.92 2.02
CA ALA A 93 -2.92 -5.41 0.72
C ALA A 93 -2.12 -6.43 -0.07
N LEU A 94 -1.21 -7.17 0.58
CA LEU A 94 -0.44 -8.24 -0.07
C LEU A 94 -1.34 -9.34 -0.64
N GLY A 95 -2.41 -9.69 0.07
CA GLY A 95 -3.38 -10.64 -0.43
C GLY A 95 -3.98 -10.19 -1.76
N LEU A 96 -4.32 -8.91 -1.89
CA LEU A 96 -4.83 -8.33 -3.14
C LEU A 96 -3.75 -8.30 -4.24
N TYR A 97 -2.53 -7.87 -3.92
CA TYR A 97 -1.41 -7.89 -4.88
C TYR A 97 -1.12 -9.30 -5.38
N SER A 98 -1.19 -10.30 -4.48
CA SER A 98 -1.01 -11.70 -4.83
C SER A 98 -2.07 -12.22 -5.81
N VAL A 99 -3.31 -11.73 -5.74
CA VAL A 99 -4.37 -12.06 -6.72
C VAL A 99 -3.98 -11.55 -8.11
N SER A 100 -3.63 -10.24 -8.24
CA SER A 100 -3.21 -9.68 -9.54
C SER A 100 -1.92 -10.31 -10.05
N CYS A 101 -0.96 -10.61 -9.17
CA CYS A 101 0.28 -11.30 -9.54
C CYS A 101 -0.01 -12.68 -10.15
N GLN A 102 -0.91 -13.46 -9.54
CA GLN A 102 -1.31 -14.76 -10.07
C GLN A 102 -2.01 -14.66 -11.43
N LEU A 103 -2.85 -13.62 -11.62
CA LEU A 103 -3.51 -13.35 -12.90
C LEU A 103 -2.50 -12.96 -13.99
N ASP A 104 -1.53 -12.11 -13.69
CA ASP A 104 -0.44 -11.73 -14.60
C ASP A 104 0.38 -12.95 -15.04
N ASP A 105 0.51 -13.96 -14.17
CA ASP A 105 1.17 -15.24 -14.46
C ASP A 105 0.25 -16.24 -15.20
N GLY A 106 -0.98 -15.87 -15.53
CA GLY A 106 -1.96 -16.75 -16.19
C GLY A 106 -2.52 -17.85 -15.28
N LEU A 107 -2.34 -17.74 -13.97
CA LEU A 107 -2.81 -18.71 -12.98
C LEU A 107 -4.22 -18.36 -12.52
N LYS A 108 -4.95 -19.38 -12.02
CA LYS A 108 -6.21 -19.15 -11.31
C LYS A 108 -5.91 -18.76 -9.86
N PRO A 109 -6.25 -17.55 -9.40
CA PRO A 109 -5.97 -17.12 -8.05
C PRO A 109 -6.63 -18.00 -6.99
N ARG A 110 -5.84 -18.37 -5.96
CA ARG A 110 -6.30 -19.20 -4.84
C ARG A 110 -5.99 -18.50 -3.52
N MET A 111 -6.98 -18.44 -2.65
CA MET A 111 -6.86 -17.83 -1.31
C MET A 111 -5.72 -18.43 -0.48
N ALA A 112 -5.54 -19.76 -0.55
CA ALA A 112 -4.46 -20.45 0.16
C ALA A 112 -3.07 -19.99 -0.28
N TYR A 113 -2.90 -19.61 -1.55
CA TYR A 113 -1.66 -19.05 -2.07
C TYR A 113 -1.44 -17.64 -1.53
N CYS A 114 -2.46 -16.77 -1.59
CA CYS A 114 -2.41 -15.42 -1.05
C CYS A 114 -2.04 -15.39 0.45
N MET A 115 -2.61 -16.32 1.23
CA MET A 115 -2.29 -16.43 2.67
C MET A 115 -0.86 -16.94 2.93
N ARG A 116 -0.35 -17.83 2.10
CA ARG A 116 1.04 -18.31 2.22
C ARG A 116 2.04 -17.24 1.83
N GLU A 117 1.75 -16.50 0.79
CA GLU A 117 2.57 -15.39 0.35
C GLU A 117 2.67 -14.30 1.44
N GLY A 118 1.54 -13.89 2.02
CA GLY A 118 1.52 -12.97 3.14
C GLY A 118 2.35 -13.46 4.35
N LYS A 119 2.30 -14.75 4.69
CA LYS A 119 3.12 -15.30 5.79
C LYS A 119 4.63 -15.30 5.51
N ARG A 120 5.01 -15.44 4.25
CA ARG A 120 6.42 -15.51 3.85
C ARG A 120 7.15 -14.16 4.03
N HIS A 121 6.43 -13.07 3.84
CA HIS A 121 7.00 -11.71 3.84
C HIS A 121 6.81 -10.98 5.18
N LEU A 122 6.18 -11.62 6.18
CA LEU A 122 5.81 -11.00 7.46
C LEU A 122 6.94 -10.20 8.13
N SER A 123 8.20 -10.66 8.07
CA SER A 123 9.31 -9.97 8.73
C SER A 123 9.58 -8.58 8.15
N ASN A 124 9.70 -8.49 6.82
CA ASN A 124 9.94 -7.21 6.13
C ASN A 124 8.71 -6.29 6.22
N GLU A 125 7.51 -6.87 6.18
CA GLU A 125 6.25 -6.15 6.33
C GLU A 125 6.06 -5.61 7.74
N MET A 126 6.43 -6.35 8.76
CA MET A 126 6.40 -5.86 10.14
C MET A 126 7.33 -4.66 10.34
N LEU A 127 8.54 -4.70 9.75
CA LEU A 127 9.46 -3.57 9.77
C LEU A 127 8.85 -2.36 9.05
N PHE A 128 8.28 -2.56 7.86
CA PHE A 128 7.59 -1.50 7.12
C PHE A 128 6.39 -0.94 7.90
N SER A 129 5.56 -1.82 8.47
CA SER A 129 4.42 -1.43 9.31
C SER A 129 4.86 -0.66 10.55
N LEU A 130 5.99 -1.02 11.15
CA LEU A 130 6.56 -0.29 12.30
C LEU A 130 6.94 1.15 11.90
N VAL A 131 7.55 1.34 10.73
CA VAL A 131 7.87 2.68 10.20
C VAL A 131 6.58 3.49 10.01
N LEU A 132 5.56 2.90 9.39
CA LEU A 132 4.25 3.56 9.23
C LEU A 132 3.60 3.90 10.57
N LEU A 133 3.71 3.01 11.56
CA LEU A 133 3.20 3.26 12.91
C LEU A 133 3.90 4.46 13.55
N VAL A 134 5.23 4.56 13.44
CA VAL A 134 5.98 5.71 13.98
C VAL A 134 5.50 7.01 13.33
N ILE A 135 5.34 7.02 12.00
CA ILE A 135 4.81 8.19 11.28
C ILE A 135 3.40 8.54 11.76
N PHE A 136 2.54 7.52 11.95
CA PHE A 136 1.18 7.69 12.47
C PHE A 136 1.17 8.30 13.88
N LEU A 137 2.02 7.80 14.80
CA LEU A 137 2.11 8.32 16.15
C LEU A 137 2.63 9.77 16.19
N VAL A 138 3.60 10.11 15.33
CA VAL A 138 4.08 11.49 15.18
C VAL A 138 2.96 12.39 14.66
N TRP A 139 2.16 11.93 13.69
CA TRP A 139 1.00 12.65 13.20
C TRP A 139 -0.05 12.89 14.28
N VAL A 140 -0.38 11.87 15.08
CA VAL A 140 -1.30 11.98 16.23
C VAL A 140 -0.77 13.03 17.22
N ARG A 141 0.54 13.03 17.48
CA ARG A 141 1.17 14.02 18.37
C ARG A 141 1.12 15.43 17.79
N ALA A 142 1.35 15.58 16.49
CA ALA A 142 1.20 16.85 15.79
C ALA A 142 -0.24 17.38 15.88
N GLY A 143 -1.24 16.53 15.66
CA GLY A 143 -2.66 16.88 15.83
C GLY A 143 -2.99 17.33 17.25
N SER A 144 -2.46 16.64 18.26
CA SER A 144 -2.62 17.06 19.67
C SER A 144 -1.99 18.44 19.94
N ALA A 145 -0.83 18.74 19.33
CA ALA A 145 -0.18 20.03 19.45
C ALA A 145 -1.04 21.15 18.83
N VAL A 146 -1.66 20.91 17.66
CA VAL A 146 -2.59 21.87 17.05
C VAL A 146 -3.73 22.21 18.01
N HIS A 147 -4.29 21.22 18.69
CA HIS A 147 -5.37 21.44 19.65
C HIS A 147 -4.93 22.26 20.88
N ILE A 148 -3.67 22.13 21.30
CA ILE A 148 -3.10 22.90 22.41
C ILE A 148 -2.87 24.36 22.01
N PHE A 149 -2.31 24.60 20.80
CA PHE A 149 -2.00 25.95 20.33
C PHE A 149 -3.21 26.74 19.81
N PHE A 150 -4.25 26.02 19.38
CA PHE A 150 -5.51 26.58 18.90
C PHE A 150 -6.68 25.97 19.69
N PRO A 151 -6.82 26.31 20.99
CA PRO A 151 -7.89 25.75 21.80
C PRO A 151 -9.24 26.26 21.29
N MET A 152 -10.15 25.34 21.04
CA MET A 152 -11.52 25.71 20.70
C MET A 152 -12.23 26.26 21.95
N SER A 153 -12.84 27.43 21.80
CA SER A 153 -13.74 27.97 22.82
C SER A 153 -14.98 27.11 22.95
N SER A 154 -15.71 27.22 24.09
CA SER A 154 -16.98 26.52 24.29
C SER A 154 -18.09 26.95 23.31
N SER A 155 -17.92 28.08 22.62
CA SER A 155 -18.77 28.58 21.53
C SER A 155 -17.90 29.12 20.38
N PRO A 156 -17.30 28.24 19.56
CA PRO A 156 -16.39 28.67 18.51
C PRO A 156 -17.13 29.42 17.41
N GLN A 157 -16.55 30.55 16.96
CA GLN A 157 -17.02 31.21 15.75
C GLN A 157 -16.63 30.42 14.50
N LEU A 158 -17.33 30.63 13.39
CA LEU A 158 -17.05 29.96 12.12
C LEU A 158 -15.57 30.18 11.69
N ALA A 159 -15.01 31.36 11.92
CA ALA A 159 -13.62 31.69 11.62
C ALA A 159 -12.63 30.84 12.40
N ASP A 160 -12.90 30.55 13.69
CA ASP A 160 -12.05 29.73 14.56
C ASP A 160 -12.05 28.28 14.06
N LEU A 161 -13.25 27.74 13.70
CA LEU A 161 -13.40 26.41 13.12
C LEU A 161 -12.66 26.27 11.80
N LEU A 162 -12.83 27.24 10.89
CA LEU A 162 -12.16 27.24 9.59
C LEU A 162 -10.64 27.28 9.75
N THR A 163 -10.12 28.09 10.66
CA THR A 163 -8.68 28.18 10.93
C THR A 163 -8.14 26.88 11.49
N PHE A 164 -8.82 26.30 12.48
CA PHE A 164 -8.42 25.02 13.08
C PHE A 164 -8.38 23.88 12.05
N TYR A 165 -9.47 23.74 11.26
CA TYR A 165 -9.55 22.69 10.24
C TYR A 165 -8.58 22.95 9.08
N ALA A 166 -8.32 24.20 8.70
CA ALA A 166 -7.34 24.52 7.66
C ALA A 166 -5.92 24.10 8.07
N ILE A 167 -5.49 24.47 9.29
CA ILE A 167 -4.18 24.09 9.82
C ILE A 167 -4.07 22.58 9.96
N GLY A 168 -5.08 21.93 10.55
CA GLY A 168 -5.12 20.48 10.69
C GLY A 168 -5.07 19.75 9.33
N SER A 169 -5.77 20.28 8.32
CA SER A 169 -5.76 19.71 6.97
C SER A 169 -4.40 19.84 6.29
N VAL A 170 -3.70 20.97 6.44
CA VAL A 170 -2.35 21.16 5.90
C VAL A 170 -1.38 20.17 6.54
N ILE A 171 -1.40 20.05 7.87
CA ILE A 171 -0.54 19.09 8.58
C ILE A 171 -0.89 17.67 8.14
N GLY A 172 -2.18 17.32 8.10
CA GLY A 172 -2.64 16.00 7.64
C GLY A 172 -2.19 15.69 6.21
N ALA A 173 -2.27 16.66 5.29
CA ALA A 173 -1.81 16.51 3.92
C ALA A 173 -0.30 16.27 3.81
N ILE A 174 0.52 16.91 4.64
CA ILE A 174 1.97 16.67 4.68
C ILE A 174 2.26 15.22 5.10
N PHE A 175 1.65 14.75 6.19
CA PHE A 175 1.83 13.37 6.65
C PHE A 175 1.28 12.36 5.64
N ALA A 176 0.13 12.63 5.03
CA ALA A 176 -0.44 11.79 3.98
C ALA A 176 0.50 11.69 2.77
N ALA A 177 1.13 12.80 2.36
CA ALA A 177 2.11 12.82 1.28
C ALA A 177 3.36 12.00 1.62
N ILE A 178 3.87 12.09 2.85
CA ILE A 178 5.02 11.29 3.32
C ILE A 178 4.67 9.80 3.27
N VAL A 179 3.54 9.41 3.85
CA VAL A 179 3.07 8.00 3.84
C VAL A 179 2.84 7.53 2.41
N PHE A 180 2.19 8.33 1.56
CA PHE A 180 1.96 7.99 0.17
C PHE A 180 3.28 7.76 -0.59
N CYS A 181 4.24 8.67 -0.48
CA CYS A 181 5.54 8.52 -1.13
C CYS A 181 6.27 7.26 -0.67
N ALA A 182 6.21 6.95 0.63
CA ALA A 182 6.87 5.78 1.20
C ALA A 182 6.17 4.47 0.80
N SER A 183 4.83 4.45 0.67
CA SER A 183 4.05 3.23 0.58
C SER A 183 3.49 2.91 -0.82
N ALA A 184 3.49 3.87 -1.76
CA ALA A 184 2.80 3.71 -3.05
C ALA A 184 3.19 2.43 -3.81
N PHE A 185 4.47 2.06 -3.78
CA PHE A 185 4.99 0.90 -4.49
C PHE A 185 5.89 -0.02 -3.65
N SER A 186 6.13 0.30 -2.37
CA SER A 186 7.04 -0.47 -1.52
C SER A 186 6.54 -1.88 -1.26
N LEU A 187 5.27 -2.01 -0.87
CA LEU A 187 4.68 -3.33 -0.57
C LEU A 187 4.62 -4.25 -1.78
N PRO A 188 4.13 -3.82 -2.96
CA PRO A 188 4.15 -4.69 -4.14
C PRO A 188 5.57 -5.06 -4.56
N MET A 189 6.56 -4.16 -4.42
CA MET A 189 7.96 -4.46 -4.72
C MET A 189 8.54 -5.52 -3.77
N MET A 190 8.30 -5.39 -2.46
CA MET A 190 8.75 -6.38 -1.47
C MET A 190 8.08 -7.74 -1.65
N MET A 191 6.85 -7.79 -2.16
CA MET A 191 6.17 -9.04 -2.47
C MET A 191 6.75 -9.71 -3.73
N ASP A 192 7.06 -8.93 -4.78
CA ASP A 192 7.54 -9.45 -6.07
C ASP A 192 9.01 -9.85 -6.03
N ARG A 193 9.85 -9.13 -5.26
CA ARG A 193 11.30 -9.22 -5.33
C ARG A 193 11.96 -9.42 -3.97
N GLU A 194 13.09 -10.15 -3.98
CA GLU A 194 13.97 -10.28 -2.82
C GLU A 194 14.66 -8.93 -2.55
N THR A 195 13.95 -8.02 -1.87
CA THR A 195 14.42 -6.69 -1.51
C THR A 195 14.09 -6.37 -0.05
N ASP A 196 14.89 -5.50 0.55
CA ASP A 196 14.61 -4.99 1.90
C ASP A 196 13.64 -3.81 1.89
N ALA A 197 13.06 -3.50 3.05
CA ALA A 197 12.09 -2.44 3.21
C ALA A 197 12.68 -1.04 2.89
N ILE A 198 13.97 -0.81 3.15
CA ILE A 198 14.63 0.48 2.93
C ILE A 198 14.75 0.73 1.43
N THR A 199 15.29 -0.22 0.69
CA THR A 199 15.41 -0.17 -0.78
C THR A 199 14.02 0.00 -1.43
N ALA A 200 13.01 -0.71 -0.96
CA ALA A 200 11.65 -0.58 -1.47
C ALA A 200 11.06 0.81 -1.22
N VAL A 201 11.22 1.37 -0.01
CA VAL A 201 10.75 2.72 0.33
C VAL A 201 11.48 3.79 -0.48
N LEU A 202 12.81 3.72 -0.57
CA LEU A 202 13.59 4.68 -1.36
C LEU A 202 13.21 4.63 -2.85
N THR A 203 12.96 3.44 -3.38
CA THR A 203 12.49 3.24 -4.75
C THR A 203 11.09 3.84 -4.95
N SER A 204 10.16 3.63 -4.01
CA SER A 204 8.82 4.22 -4.05
C SER A 204 8.88 5.75 -4.05
N VAL A 205 9.66 6.36 -3.15
CA VAL A 205 9.88 7.81 -3.10
C VAL A 205 10.47 8.33 -4.42
N ASN A 206 11.45 7.64 -4.98
CA ASN A 206 12.05 8.02 -6.26
C ASN A 206 11.05 7.93 -7.42
N ALA A 207 10.21 6.91 -7.45
CA ALA A 207 9.16 6.72 -8.45
C ALA A 207 8.14 7.88 -8.43
N VAL A 208 7.70 8.27 -7.23
CA VAL A 208 6.78 9.41 -7.02
C VAL A 208 7.45 10.72 -7.47
N ARG A 209 8.71 10.95 -7.09
CA ARG A 209 9.45 12.17 -7.47
C ARG A 209 9.69 12.28 -8.98
N LYS A 210 9.93 11.17 -9.67
CA LYS A 210 10.11 11.14 -11.13
C LYS A 210 8.81 11.35 -11.91
N ASN A 211 7.66 11.04 -11.30
CA ASN A 211 6.35 11.06 -11.93
C ASN A 211 5.33 11.90 -11.13
N PRO A 212 5.60 13.20 -10.84
CA PRO A 212 4.78 13.95 -9.88
C PRO A 212 3.32 14.07 -10.34
N VAL A 213 3.06 14.38 -11.59
CA VAL A 213 1.68 14.58 -12.09
C VAL A 213 0.87 13.28 -12.10
N PRO A 214 1.33 12.16 -12.70
CA PRO A 214 0.62 10.87 -12.61
C PRO A 214 0.38 10.43 -11.16
N MET A 215 1.36 10.64 -10.27
CA MET A 215 1.25 10.23 -8.87
C MET A 215 0.33 11.14 -8.05
N MET A 216 0.22 12.43 -8.37
CA MET A 216 -0.82 13.29 -7.79
C MET A 216 -2.22 12.85 -8.21
N ILE A 217 -2.42 12.50 -9.50
CA ILE A 217 -3.69 11.95 -9.97
C ILE A 217 -4.01 10.64 -9.25
N TRP A 218 -3.02 9.78 -9.04
CA TRP A 218 -3.19 8.53 -8.30
C TRP A 218 -3.56 8.78 -6.83
N ALA A 219 -2.87 9.69 -6.15
CA ALA A 219 -3.20 10.08 -4.77
C ALA A 219 -4.62 10.66 -4.66
N ALA A 220 -5.01 11.53 -5.60
CA ALA A 220 -6.36 12.09 -5.66
C ALA A 220 -7.41 10.99 -5.90
N THR A 221 -7.11 10.01 -6.75
CA THR A 221 -7.97 8.85 -6.99
C THR A 221 -8.19 8.02 -5.72
N ILE A 222 -7.11 7.73 -4.99
CA ILE A 222 -7.19 7.03 -3.69
C ILE A 222 -8.04 7.84 -2.70
N ALA A 223 -7.78 9.14 -2.57
CA ALA A 223 -8.53 10.01 -1.66
C ALA A 223 -10.03 10.05 -2.01
N LEU A 224 -10.36 10.14 -3.30
CA LEU A 224 -11.75 10.07 -3.77
C LEU A 224 -12.41 8.73 -3.45
N CYS A 225 -11.73 7.61 -3.70
CA CYS A 225 -12.25 6.28 -3.36
C CYS A 225 -12.48 6.14 -1.84
N VAL A 226 -11.56 6.63 -1.01
CA VAL A 226 -11.74 6.63 0.46
C VAL A 226 -12.92 7.49 0.87
N ALA A 227 -13.08 8.70 0.29
CA ALA A 227 -14.25 9.54 0.55
C ALA A 227 -15.55 8.85 0.17
N LEU A 228 -15.61 8.18 -1.00
CA LEU A 228 -16.78 7.41 -1.43
C LEU A 228 -17.06 6.23 -0.48
N CYS A 229 -16.04 5.56 0.05
CA CYS A 229 -16.23 4.53 1.08
C CYS A 229 -16.86 5.10 2.34
N MET A 230 -16.44 6.29 2.78
CA MET A 230 -17.06 6.96 3.95
C MET A 230 -18.51 7.36 3.67
N LEU A 231 -18.78 7.98 2.51
CA LEU A 231 -20.13 8.41 2.11
C LEU A 231 -21.10 7.25 1.97
N THR A 232 -20.62 6.07 1.61
CA THR A 232 -21.44 4.84 1.48
C THR A 232 -21.46 4.02 2.76
N ALA A 233 -21.12 4.61 3.91
CA ALA A 233 -21.04 3.91 5.20
C ALA A 233 -20.24 2.59 5.11
N TYR A 234 -19.06 2.64 4.49
CA TYR A 234 -18.09 1.54 4.25
C TYR A 234 -18.51 0.50 3.20
N ILE A 235 -19.77 0.49 2.71
CA ILE A 235 -20.22 -0.51 1.71
C ILE A 235 -19.40 -0.39 0.41
N GLY A 236 -18.98 0.81 0.03
CA GLY A 236 -18.12 1.03 -1.13
C GLY A 236 -16.78 0.27 -1.07
N MET A 237 -16.30 -0.10 0.12
CA MET A 237 -15.06 -0.88 0.29
C MET A 237 -15.13 -2.27 -0.36
N LEU A 238 -16.34 -2.84 -0.52
CA LEU A 238 -16.52 -4.14 -1.20
C LEU A 238 -15.90 -4.16 -2.60
N VAL A 239 -15.93 -3.03 -3.28
CA VAL A 239 -15.45 -2.92 -4.66
C VAL A 239 -14.21 -2.03 -4.75
N LEU A 240 -14.23 -0.86 -4.11
CA LEU A 240 -13.19 0.14 -4.28
C LEU A 240 -11.83 -0.29 -3.68
N MET A 241 -11.83 -0.99 -2.54
CA MET A 241 -10.56 -1.42 -1.93
C MET A 241 -9.85 -2.53 -2.73
N PRO A 242 -10.53 -3.60 -3.19
CA PRO A 242 -9.91 -4.53 -4.13
C PRO A 242 -9.39 -3.85 -5.40
N LEU A 243 -10.16 -2.93 -5.99
CA LEU A 243 -9.72 -2.19 -7.17
C LEU A 243 -8.45 -1.38 -6.92
N LEU A 244 -8.37 -0.66 -5.79
CA LEU A 244 -7.16 0.08 -5.42
C LEU A 244 -5.95 -0.84 -5.21
N GLY A 245 -6.16 -2.01 -4.59
CA GLY A 245 -5.10 -3.01 -4.42
C GLY A 245 -4.56 -3.50 -5.77
N TYR A 246 -5.45 -3.98 -6.65
CA TYR A 246 -5.04 -4.45 -7.99
C TYR A 246 -4.40 -3.32 -8.82
N ALA A 247 -4.95 -2.12 -8.78
CA ALA A 247 -4.38 -0.96 -9.48
C ALA A 247 -2.99 -0.59 -8.96
N SER A 248 -2.73 -0.72 -7.65
CA SER A 248 -1.40 -0.51 -7.06
C SER A 248 -0.38 -1.53 -7.57
N TRP A 249 -0.77 -2.80 -7.74
CA TRP A 249 0.07 -3.82 -8.36
C TRP A 249 0.45 -3.46 -9.79
N HIS A 250 -0.53 -3.14 -10.64
CA HIS A 250 -0.28 -2.73 -12.02
C HIS A 250 0.54 -1.43 -12.10
N GLY A 251 0.31 -0.49 -11.17
CA GLY A 251 1.10 0.72 -11.05
C GLY A 251 2.58 0.42 -10.75
N TYR A 252 2.85 -0.47 -9.80
CA TYR A 252 4.20 -0.94 -9.51
C TYR A 252 4.87 -1.55 -10.75
N ARG A 253 4.22 -2.52 -11.40
CA ARG A 253 4.75 -3.23 -12.58
C ARG A 253 5.07 -2.30 -13.75
N GLN A 254 4.30 -1.24 -13.94
CA GLN A 254 4.54 -0.28 -15.01
C GLN A 254 5.58 0.79 -14.66
N THR A 255 5.72 1.12 -13.38
CA THR A 255 6.58 2.23 -12.93
C THR A 255 8.00 1.79 -12.61
N ILE A 256 8.17 0.65 -11.94
CA ILE A 256 9.46 0.21 -11.42
C ILE A 256 10.03 -0.90 -12.28
N ASP A 257 11.30 -0.75 -12.66
CA ASP A 257 12.08 -1.82 -13.28
C ASP A 257 12.89 -2.55 -12.21
N ALA A 258 12.28 -3.59 -11.67
CA ALA A 258 12.88 -4.42 -10.63
C ALA A 258 13.57 -5.67 -11.19
N SER A 259 13.94 -5.70 -12.48
CA SER A 259 14.53 -6.86 -13.16
C SER A 259 15.87 -7.30 -12.57
N MET A 260 16.64 -6.37 -11.98
CA MET A 260 17.93 -6.65 -11.34
C MET A 260 17.79 -7.41 -10.02
N TRP A 261 16.65 -7.30 -9.32
CA TRP A 261 16.38 -8.03 -8.09
C TRP A 261 15.81 -9.40 -8.42
N LYS A 262 16.29 -10.40 -7.70
CA LYS A 262 15.80 -11.77 -7.85
C LYS A 262 14.32 -11.82 -7.50
N GLN A 263 13.54 -12.48 -8.37
CA GLN A 263 12.13 -12.71 -8.11
C GLN A 263 11.99 -13.77 -7.02
N HIS A 264 11.04 -13.58 -6.10
CA HIS A 264 10.74 -14.61 -5.12
C HIS A 264 10.37 -15.91 -5.82
N PRO A 265 10.90 -17.07 -5.37
CA PRO A 265 10.51 -18.36 -5.95
C PRO A 265 8.99 -18.51 -5.84
N LYS A 266 8.34 -18.75 -6.97
CA LYS A 266 6.89 -19.00 -7.01
C LYS A 266 6.58 -20.22 -6.14
N LEU A 267 5.57 -20.11 -5.28
CA LEU A 267 5.14 -21.23 -4.48
C LEU A 267 4.65 -22.35 -5.42
N ASP A 268 5.23 -23.53 -5.29
CA ASP A 268 4.87 -24.68 -6.10
C ASP A 268 3.39 -25.06 -5.88
N THR A 269 2.58 -24.82 -6.89
CA THR A 269 1.14 -25.12 -6.89
C THR A 269 0.88 -26.61 -7.21
N SER A 270 1.89 -27.37 -7.70
CA SER A 270 1.74 -28.74 -8.12
C SER A 270 1.57 -29.72 -6.95
N ARG A 271 2.04 -29.39 -5.76
CA ARG A 271 2.04 -30.25 -4.58
C ARG A 271 0.67 -30.48 -3.91
N ASN A 272 -0.39 -29.81 -4.36
CA ASN A 272 -1.73 -29.87 -3.75
C ASN A 272 -2.85 -30.25 -4.74
N SER A 273 -2.53 -30.82 -5.90
CA SER A 273 -3.57 -31.35 -6.80
C SER A 273 -4.09 -32.73 -6.36
N ASP A 274 -3.43 -33.40 -5.41
CA ASP A 274 -3.70 -34.79 -5.00
C ASP A 274 -4.25 -34.95 -3.58
N ARG A 275 -4.93 -33.92 -3.02
CA ARG A 275 -5.67 -34.09 -1.76
C ARG A 275 -7.05 -33.48 -1.82
#